data_762da267f4f21d1578d7dbe73223a48a
#
_entry.id   762da267f4f21d1578d7dbe73223a48a
#
_cell.length_a   1.000
_cell.length_b   1.000
_cell.length_c   1.000
_cell.angle_alpha   90.00
_cell.angle_beta   90.00
_cell.angle_gamma   90.00
#
_symmetry.space_group_name_H-M   'P 1'
#
loop_
_entity.id
_entity.type
_entity.pdbx_description
1 polymer ?
#
loop_
_entity_poly.entity_id
_entity_poly.type
_entity_poly.pdbx_seq_one_letter_code
_entity_poly.pdbx_strand_id
1 'polypeptide(L)'
;DYAMSVIVGRALPDARDGLKPVHRRTLFAMDVLNNDWNRAHKKSARIVGDVIGKYHPHGDSAVYETIVRMAQDFALRYPLIDGQGNFGSMDGDGAAAMRYTEIRMSKISNELMADLNKDTVNFVENYDGTESIPEVLPTKIPNLLINGSSGIAVGMATNMLPHNLTESIN
;
A
#
# COMPACT_ATOMS: atom_id res chain seq x y z
N ASP A 1 -22.38 -12.27 1.77
CA ASP A 1 -22.49 -11.66 3.08
C ASP A 1 -21.47 -10.54 3.25
N TYR A 2 -21.94 -9.37 3.62
CA TYR A 2 -21.10 -8.18 3.78
C TYR A 2 -19.97 -8.40 4.81
N ALA A 3 -20.31 -8.96 5.97
CA ALA A 3 -19.30 -9.18 7.03
C ALA A 3 -18.21 -10.14 6.56
N MET A 4 -18.57 -11.19 5.86
CA MET A 4 -17.61 -12.13 5.30
C MET A 4 -16.73 -11.48 4.24
N SER A 5 -17.31 -10.68 3.35
CA SER A 5 -16.55 -9.94 2.33
C SER A 5 -15.54 -8.99 2.95
N VAL A 6 -15.91 -8.28 4.02
CA VAL A 6 -15.00 -7.35 4.70
C VAL A 6 -13.85 -8.10 5.34
N ILE A 7 -14.12 -9.20 6.02
CA ILE A 7 -13.09 -10.03 6.65
C ILE A 7 -12.13 -10.59 5.62
N VAL A 8 -12.64 -11.16 4.54
CA VAL A 8 -11.83 -11.70 3.46
C VAL A 8 -10.99 -10.59 2.81
N GLY A 9 -11.60 -9.44 2.56
CA GLY A 9 -10.89 -8.30 1.98
C GLY A 9 -9.75 -7.77 2.84
N ARG A 10 -9.82 -7.95 4.18
CA ARG A 10 -8.74 -7.58 5.08
C ARG A 10 -7.63 -8.62 5.14
N ALA A 11 -8.01 -9.90 5.08
CA ALA A 11 -7.08 -10.99 5.31
C ALA A 11 -6.30 -11.37 4.05
N LEU A 12 -6.92 -11.24 2.87
CA LEU A 12 -6.37 -11.74 1.63
C LEU A 12 -6.07 -10.60 0.66
N PRO A 13 -4.91 -10.64 -0.03
CA PRO A 13 -4.66 -9.69 -1.10
C PRO A 13 -5.55 -10.02 -2.30
N ASP A 14 -5.89 -8.99 -3.06
CA ASP A 14 -6.60 -9.18 -4.32
C ASP A 14 -5.62 -9.75 -5.36
N ALA A 15 -6.03 -10.77 -6.10
CA ALA A 15 -5.18 -11.40 -7.09
C ALA A 15 -4.81 -10.46 -8.24
N ARG A 16 -5.63 -9.45 -8.50
CA ARG A 16 -5.40 -8.50 -9.61
C ARG A 16 -4.25 -7.54 -9.35
N ASP A 17 -4.13 -7.00 -8.12
CA ASP A 17 -3.07 -6.06 -7.78
C ASP A 17 -2.17 -6.53 -6.63
N GLY A 18 -2.49 -7.65 -5.99
CA GLY A 18 -1.69 -8.22 -4.92
C GLY A 18 -1.74 -7.44 -3.61
N LEU A 19 -2.73 -6.58 -3.44
CA LEU A 19 -2.81 -5.67 -2.31
C LEU A 19 -4.02 -5.97 -1.44
N LYS A 20 -3.85 -5.84 -0.13
CA LYS A 20 -4.96 -5.78 0.80
C LYS A 20 -5.62 -4.41 0.72
N PRO A 21 -6.89 -4.28 1.15
CA PRO A 21 -7.57 -2.99 1.11
C PRO A 21 -6.81 -1.84 1.76
N VAL A 22 -6.16 -2.07 2.90
CA VAL A 22 -5.41 -1.00 3.60
C VAL A 22 -4.23 -0.49 2.78
N HIS A 23 -3.52 -1.38 2.08
CA HIS A 23 -2.42 -0.98 1.21
C HIS A 23 -2.94 -0.11 0.06
N ARG A 24 -4.01 -0.57 -0.58
CA ARG A 24 -4.62 0.12 -1.72
C ARG A 24 -5.11 1.51 -1.33
N ARG A 25 -5.80 1.60 -0.18
CA ARG A 25 -6.32 2.86 0.32
C ARG A 25 -5.22 3.84 0.69
N THR A 26 -4.11 3.33 1.25
CA THR A 26 -2.95 4.15 1.57
C THR A 26 -2.31 4.73 0.30
N LEU A 27 -2.08 3.90 -0.70
CA LEU A 27 -1.49 4.36 -1.96
C LEU A 27 -2.43 5.34 -2.68
N PHE A 28 -3.73 5.12 -2.60
CA PHE A 28 -4.71 6.04 -3.18
C PHE A 28 -4.67 7.39 -2.48
N ALA A 29 -4.59 7.40 -1.14
CA ALA A 29 -4.48 8.65 -0.38
C ALA A 29 -3.21 9.42 -0.77
N MET A 30 -2.10 8.71 -0.94
CA MET A 30 -0.84 9.33 -1.36
C MET A 30 -0.97 9.93 -2.77
N ASP A 31 -1.65 9.24 -3.67
CA ASP A 31 -1.87 9.74 -5.02
C ASP A 31 -2.73 11.01 -5.03
N VAL A 32 -3.80 11.03 -4.27
CA VAL A 32 -4.68 12.20 -4.14
C VAL A 32 -3.91 13.41 -3.61
N LEU A 33 -2.97 13.18 -2.69
CA LEU A 33 -2.14 14.25 -2.12
C LEU A 33 -0.91 14.59 -2.97
N ASN A 34 -0.78 14.00 -4.14
CA ASN A 34 0.38 14.17 -5.02
C ASN A 34 1.69 13.84 -4.30
N ASN A 35 1.66 12.81 -3.47
CA ASN A 35 2.83 12.35 -2.71
C ASN A 35 3.65 11.39 -3.55
N ASP A 36 4.15 11.91 -4.68
CA ASP A 36 4.77 11.14 -5.74
C ASP A 36 6.27 10.93 -5.50
N TRP A 37 6.84 9.96 -6.21
CA TRP A 37 8.24 9.57 -6.05
C TRP A 37 9.23 10.74 -6.32
N ASN A 38 8.86 11.70 -7.14
CA ASN A 38 9.70 12.82 -7.53
C ASN A 38 9.35 14.12 -6.80
N ARG A 39 8.55 14.04 -5.74
CA ARG A 39 8.18 15.19 -4.92
C ARG A 39 8.75 15.05 -3.52
N ALA A 40 8.69 16.13 -2.74
CA ALA A 40 9.13 16.08 -1.36
C ALA A 40 8.33 15.07 -0.56
N HIS A 41 8.98 14.41 0.38
CA HIS A 41 8.31 13.50 1.32
C HIS A 41 7.29 14.26 2.15
N LYS A 42 6.25 13.57 2.59
CA LYS A 42 5.25 14.11 3.52
C LYS A 42 5.32 13.34 4.84
N LYS A 43 4.93 13.97 5.92
CA LYS A 43 4.89 13.31 7.22
C LYS A 43 4.00 12.07 7.15
N SER A 44 4.48 10.97 7.72
CA SER A 44 3.69 9.73 7.79
C SER A 44 2.38 9.97 8.52
N ALA A 45 2.39 10.77 9.59
CA ALA A 45 1.19 11.11 10.34
C ALA A 45 0.12 11.78 9.47
N ARG A 46 0.51 12.58 8.49
CA ARG A 46 -0.42 13.22 7.56
C ARG A 46 -1.15 12.19 6.72
N ILE A 47 -0.40 11.24 6.18
CA ILE A 47 -0.99 10.18 5.34
C ILE A 47 -1.89 9.27 6.17
N VAL A 48 -1.43 8.89 7.38
CA VAL A 48 -2.24 8.07 8.29
C VAL A 48 -3.56 8.77 8.60
N GLY A 49 -3.51 10.06 8.91
CA GLY A 49 -4.72 10.84 9.20
C GLY A 49 -5.71 10.85 8.06
N ASP A 50 -5.23 11.06 6.84
CA ASP A 50 -6.10 11.06 5.66
C ASP A 50 -6.71 9.68 5.39
N VAL A 51 -5.92 8.61 5.55
CA VAL A 51 -6.41 7.25 5.34
C VAL A 51 -7.53 6.93 6.33
N ILE A 52 -7.30 7.18 7.61
CA ILE A 52 -8.30 6.91 8.64
C ILE A 52 -9.54 7.76 8.46
N GLY A 53 -9.35 9.03 8.20
CA GLY A 53 -10.45 9.98 8.09
C GLY A 53 -11.36 9.72 6.89
N LYS A 54 -10.81 9.24 5.78
CA LYS A 54 -11.56 9.15 4.53
C LYS A 54 -11.81 7.72 4.05
N TYR A 55 -10.84 6.83 4.22
CA TYR A 55 -10.86 5.58 3.48
C TYR A 55 -10.87 4.32 4.33
N HIS A 56 -10.36 4.37 5.55
CA HIS A 56 -10.14 3.15 6.33
C HIS A 56 -10.37 3.39 7.82
N PRO A 57 -11.58 3.11 8.36
CA PRO A 57 -11.95 3.45 9.73
C PRO A 57 -11.37 2.48 10.76
N HIS A 58 -10.05 2.37 10.82
CA HIS A 58 -9.34 1.52 11.76
C HIS A 58 -8.31 2.35 12.54
N GLY A 59 -7.68 1.75 13.54
CA GLY A 59 -6.73 2.45 14.37
C GLY A 59 -5.50 2.94 13.61
N ASP A 60 -4.96 4.08 14.02
CA ASP A 60 -3.80 4.70 13.39
C ASP A 60 -2.56 3.82 13.46
N SER A 61 -2.37 3.05 14.53
CA SER A 61 -1.23 2.14 14.67
C SER A 61 -1.22 1.08 13.57
N ALA A 62 -2.39 0.52 13.26
CA ALA A 62 -2.49 -0.52 12.22
C ALA A 62 -2.16 0.04 10.85
N VAL A 63 -2.64 1.24 10.54
CA VAL A 63 -2.34 1.90 9.27
C VAL A 63 -0.86 2.24 9.18
N TYR A 64 -0.28 2.78 10.24
CA TYR A 64 1.13 3.13 10.24
C TYR A 64 2.03 1.89 10.12
N GLU A 65 1.70 0.80 10.81
CA GLU A 65 2.45 -0.46 10.66
C GLU A 65 2.47 -0.94 9.23
N THR A 66 1.35 -0.79 8.53
CA THR A 66 1.26 -1.13 7.10
C THR A 66 2.18 -0.24 6.26
N ILE A 67 2.19 1.06 6.53
CA ILE A 67 3.07 2.01 5.85
C ILE A 67 4.53 1.64 6.08
N VAL A 68 4.89 1.36 7.33
CA VAL A 68 6.26 0.96 7.67
C VAL A 68 6.69 -0.26 6.87
N ARG A 69 5.83 -1.28 6.82
CA ARG A 69 6.15 -2.49 6.07
C ARG A 69 6.33 -2.23 4.57
N MET A 70 5.50 -1.36 4.00
CA MET A 70 5.62 -1.01 2.59
C MET A 70 6.89 -0.22 2.27
N ALA A 71 7.51 0.38 3.28
CA ALA A 71 8.74 1.15 3.13
C ALA A 71 10.01 0.32 3.43
N GLN A 72 9.87 -0.87 4.02
CA GLN A 72 11.01 -1.70 4.41
C GLN A 72 11.53 -2.51 3.24
N ASP A 73 12.79 -2.32 2.87
CA ASP A 73 13.43 -3.06 1.80
C ASP A 73 13.72 -4.52 2.18
N PHE A 74 13.79 -4.83 3.47
CA PHE A 74 13.92 -6.21 3.94
C PHE A 74 12.58 -6.93 4.01
N ALA A 75 11.46 -6.21 3.98
CA ALA A 75 10.12 -6.80 4.00
C ALA A 75 9.57 -7.02 2.59
N LEU A 76 9.92 -6.14 1.66
CA LEU A 76 9.50 -6.21 0.27
C LEU A 76 10.72 -6.13 -0.63
N ARG A 77 10.74 -6.96 -1.66
CA ARG A 77 11.80 -6.89 -2.68
C ARG A 77 11.81 -5.54 -3.39
N TYR A 78 10.63 -5.02 -3.69
CA TYR A 78 10.46 -3.71 -4.29
C TYR A 78 9.51 -2.89 -3.41
N PRO A 79 10.04 -2.08 -2.48
CA PRO A 79 9.20 -1.30 -1.59
C PRO A 79 8.24 -0.39 -2.35
N LEU A 80 7.01 -0.32 -1.87
CA LEU A 80 5.98 0.52 -2.48
C LEU A 80 6.02 1.95 -1.97
N ILE A 81 6.67 2.16 -0.83
CA ILE A 81 6.85 3.48 -0.22
C ILE A 81 8.33 3.76 -0.09
N ASP A 82 8.72 4.98 -0.45
CA ASP A 82 10.06 5.50 -0.23
C ASP A 82 10.03 6.29 1.08
N GLY A 83 10.67 5.74 2.11
CA GLY A 83 10.66 6.31 3.45
C GLY A 83 11.91 7.11 3.75
N GLN A 84 11.75 8.15 4.56
CA GLN A 84 12.85 8.95 5.09
C GLN A 84 12.76 8.96 6.60
N GLY A 85 13.82 8.52 7.25
CA GLY A 85 13.88 8.36 8.70
C GLY A 85 14.08 6.90 9.09
N ASN A 86 13.80 6.58 10.34
CA ASN A 86 14.02 5.23 10.87
C ASN A 86 12.77 4.39 10.70
N PHE A 87 12.85 3.40 9.79
CA PHE A 87 11.76 2.44 9.53
C PHE A 87 12.06 1.05 10.11
N GLY A 88 12.99 0.98 11.06
CA GLY A 88 13.33 -0.29 11.69
C GLY A 88 14.43 -1.05 10.95
N SER A 89 14.76 -2.23 11.46
CA SER A 89 15.81 -3.07 10.89
C SER A 89 15.40 -4.54 10.94
N MET A 90 16.13 -5.35 10.17
CA MET A 90 15.97 -6.82 10.20
C MET A 90 16.24 -7.40 11.59
N ASP A 91 17.07 -6.73 12.39
CA ASP A 91 17.45 -7.20 13.71
C ASP A 91 16.40 -6.95 14.77
N GLY A 92 15.24 -6.45 14.38
CA GLY A 92 14.12 -6.29 15.28
C GLY A 92 13.94 -4.88 15.86
N ASP A 93 14.77 -3.93 15.44
CA ASP A 93 14.54 -2.55 15.86
C ASP A 93 13.24 -2.03 15.26
N GLY A 94 12.43 -1.38 16.08
CA GLY A 94 11.16 -0.83 15.63
C GLY A 94 11.35 0.49 14.88
N ALA A 95 10.34 0.86 14.10
CA ALA A 95 10.31 2.15 13.42
C ALA A 95 10.10 3.29 14.40
N ALA A 96 10.58 4.48 14.06
CA ALA A 96 10.24 5.69 14.80
C ALA A 96 8.75 5.98 14.67
N ALA A 97 8.21 6.78 15.60
CA ALA A 97 6.81 7.16 15.57
C ALA A 97 6.47 7.93 14.28
N MET A 98 5.19 7.87 13.88
CA MET A 98 4.74 8.45 12.60
C MET A 98 4.98 9.97 12.50
N ARG A 99 5.10 10.67 13.63
CA ARG A 99 5.37 12.11 13.60
C ARG A 99 6.82 12.43 13.23
N TYR A 100 7.71 11.45 13.25
CA TYR A 100 9.12 11.64 12.95
C TYR A 100 9.51 11.14 11.57
N THR A 101 8.76 10.24 10.98
CA THR A 101 9.10 9.69 9.67
C THR A 101 8.35 10.42 8.57
N GLU A 102 8.92 10.35 7.36
CA GLU A 102 8.34 10.95 6.18
C GLU A 102 8.30 9.92 5.06
N ILE A 103 7.31 10.04 4.18
CA ILE A 103 7.09 9.07 3.12
C ILE A 103 6.69 9.75 1.82
N ARG A 104 6.90 9.02 0.74
CA ARG A 104 6.33 9.29 -0.59
C ARG A 104 6.21 7.97 -1.33
N MET A 105 5.45 7.96 -2.41
CA MET A 105 5.40 6.75 -3.24
C MET A 105 6.77 6.46 -3.83
N SER A 106 7.11 5.18 -3.93
CA SER A 106 8.25 4.75 -4.71
C SER A 106 7.92 4.87 -6.20
N LYS A 107 8.95 4.77 -7.05
CA LYS A 107 8.74 4.86 -8.49
C LYS A 107 7.81 3.74 -9.00
N ILE A 108 7.94 2.53 -8.45
CA ILE A 108 7.09 1.42 -8.86
C ILE A 108 5.62 1.65 -8.48
N SER A 109 5.36 2.31 -7.36
CA SER A 109 4.00 2.65 -6.96
C SER A 109 3.36 3.65 -7.92
N ASN A 110 4.14 4.58 -8.45
CA ASN A 110 3.64 5.48 -9.48
C ASN A 110 3.20 4.71 -10.72
N GLU A 111 3.90 3.64 -11.07
CA GLU A 111 3.49 2.76 -12.17
C GLU A 111 2.17 2.04 -11.85
N LEU A 112 1.98 1.62 -10.61
CA LEU A 112 0.71 1.00 -10.20
C LEU A 112 -0.47 1.96 -10.31
N MET A 113 -0.22 3.26 -10.14
CA MET A 113 -1.26 4.29 -10.17
C MET A 113 -1.42 4.93 -11.55
N ALA A 114 -0.58 4.57 -12.52
CA ALA A 114 -0.46 5.28 -13.80
C ALA A 114 -1.75 5.40 -14.59
N ASP A 115 -2.62 4.40 -14.54
CA ASP A 115 -3.84 4.37 -15.33
C ASP A 115 -5.10 4.67 -14.51
N LEU A 116 -4.94 5.14 -13.27
CA LEU A 116 -6.07 5.38 -12.38
C LEU A 116 -7.10 6.35 -12.99
N ASN A 117 -6.63 7.37 -13.67
CA ASN A 117 -7.50 8.40 -14.26
C ASN A 117 -8.12 7.98 -15.60
N LYS A 118 -7.85 6.78 -16.07
CA LYS A 118 -8.37 6.27 -17.35
C LYS A 118 -9.58 5.36 -17.18
N ASP A 119 -10.17 5.34 -15.99
CA ASP A 119 -11.34 4.53 -15.66
C ASP A 119 -11.15 3.04 -15.97
N THR A 120 -9.94 2.53 -15.76
CA THR A 120 -9.63 1.12 -15.99
C THR A 120 -10.10 0.21 -14.87
N VAL A 121 -10.54 0.79 -13.74
CA VAL A 121 -11.04 0.04 -12.58
C VAL A 121 -12.32 0.68 -12.07
N ASN A 122 -13.13 -0.12 -11.37
CA ASN A 122 -14.34 0.38 -10.72
C ASN A 122 -13.98 1.09 -9.43
N PHE A 123 -14.76 2.12 -9.08
CA PHE A 123 -14.66 2.79 -7.80
C PHE A 123 -15.81 2.35 -6.91
N VAL A 124 -15.55 2.29 -5.62
CA VAL A 124 -16.56 1.97 -4.60
C VAL A 124 -16.56 3.08 -3.56
N GLU A 125 -17.71 3.27 -2.89
CA GLU A 125 -17.81 4.26 -1.83
C GLU A 125 -17.02 3.81 -0.61
N ASN A 126 -16.48 4.79 0.13
CA ASN A 126 -15.84 4.54 1.42
C ASN A 126 -16.91 4.22 2.48
N TYR A 127 -16.48 4.03 3.73
CA TYR A 127 -17.36 3.57 4.81
C TYR A 127 -18.52 4.53 5.13
N ASP A 128 -18.40 5.83 4.83
CA ASP A 128 -19.47 6.81 5.10
C ASP A 128 -20.09 7.40 3.83
N GLY A 129 -19.70 6.90 2.66
CA GLY A 129 -20.27 7.33 1.39
C GLY A 129 -19.81 8.71 0.90
N THR A 130 -18.85 9.35 1.57
CA THR A 130 -18.42 10.70 1.20
C THR A 130 -17.31 10.73 0.15
N GLU A 131 -16.58 9.63 0.00
CA GLU A 131 -15.45 9.54 -0.92
C GLU A 131 -15.53 8.26 -1.74
N SER A 132 -14.97 8.26 -2.93
CA SER A 132 -14.85 7.07 -3.77
C SER A 132 -13.40 6.61 -3.79
N ILE A 133 -13.20 5.29 -3.72
CA ILE A 133 -11.88 4.66 -3.76
C ILE A 133 -11.88 3.57 -4.82
N PRO A 134 -10.75 3.29 -5.47
CA PRO A 134 -10.71 2.22 -6.47
C PRO A 134 -10.85 0.85 -5.82
N GLU A 135 -11.61 -0.01 -6.45
CA GLU A 135 -11.78 -1.40 -5.99
C GLU A 135 -10.45 -2.16 -6.08
N VAL A 136 -9.74 -1.98 -7.18
CA VAL A 136 -8.36 -2.45 -7.35
C VAL A 136 -7.59 -1.34 -8.04
N LEU A 137 -6.27 -1.31 -7.86
CA LEU A 137 -5.42 -0.36 -8.57
C LEU A 137 -5.11 -0.89 -9.97
N PRO A 138 -5.10 -0.01 -10.98
CA PRO A 138 -4.57 -0.38 -12.28
C PRO A 138 -3.07 -0.65 -12.16
N THR A 139 -2.57 -1.63 -12.88
CA THR A 139 -1.15 -1.93 -12.83
C THR A 139 -0.64 -2.39 -14.18
N LYS A 140 0.51 -1.86 -14.56
CA LYS A 140 1.30 -2.32 -15.70
C LYS A 140 2.30 -3.40 -15.28
N ILE A 141 2.53 -3.52 -13.98
CA ILE A 141 3.51 -4.42 -13.41
C ILE A 141 2.78 -5.29 -12.39
N PRO A 142 2.75 -6.63 -12.58
CA PRO A 142 2.03 -7.49 -11.64
C PRO A 142 2.73 -7.54 -10.29
N ASN A 143 2.28 -6.70 -9.37
CA ASN A 143 2.89 -6.55 -8.05
C ASN A 143 2.95 -7.87 -7.27
N LEU A 144 1.93 -8.70 -7.40
CA LEU A 144 1.90 -10.00 -6.73
C LEU A 144 3.08 -10.87 -7.17
N LEU A 145 3.44 -10.85 -8.45
CA LEU A 145 4.56 -11.62 -8.98
C LEU A 145 5.90 -11.01 -8.59
N ILE A 146 5.98 -9.69 -8.55
CA ILE A 146 7.24 -8.98 -8.26
C ILE A 146 7.61 -9.09 -6.79
N ASN A 147 6.68 -8.82 -5.89
CA ASN A 147 6.94 -8.82 -4.45
C ASN A 147 6.56 -10.12 -3.76
N GLY A 148 5.70 -10.92 -4.38
CA GLY A 148 5.13 -12.09 -3.76
C GLY A 148 4.05 -11.71 -2.75
N SER A 149 3.08 -12.58 -2.54
CA SER A 149 1.96 -12.28 -1.63
C SER A 149 2.40 -12.24 -0.17
N SER A 150 3.43 -12.98 0.21
CA SER A 150 3.92 -13.03 1.59
C SER A 150 4.54 -11.70 2.03
N GLY A 151 5.12 -10.93 1.12
CA GLY A 151 5.73 -9.65 1.44
C GLY A 151 4.71 -8.58 1.82
N ILE A 152 3.51 -8.65 1.26
CA ILE A 152 2.43 -7.67 1.49
C ILE A 152 1.36 -8.24 2.41
N ALA A 153 1.01 -9.51 2.23
CA ALA A 153 -0.03 -10.20 3.00
C ALA A 153 0.55 -10.72 4.30
N VAL A 154 0.73 -9.83 5.25
CA VAL A 154 1.36 -10.15 6.55
C VAL A 154 0.62 -11.28 7.23
N GLY A 155 1.37 -12.27 7.72
CA GLY A 155 0.84 -13.40 8.45
C GLY A 155 0.19 -14.48 7.60
N MET A 156 0.19 -14.31 6.29
CA MET A 156 -0.32 -15.34 5.39
C MET A 156 0.82 -16.21 4.87
N ALA A 157 0.67 -17.52 5.00
CA ALA A 157 1.61 -18.46 4.41
C ALA A 157 1.36 -18.53 2.91
N THR A 158 2.40 -18.33 2.13
CA THR A 158 2.32 -18.44 0.68
C THR A 158 3.65 -18.95 0.16
N ASN A 159 3.59 -19.76 -0.89
CA ASN A 159 4.77 -20.31 -1.55
C ASN A 159 5.23 -19.47 -2.73
N MET A 160 4.56 -18.36 -2.97
CA MET A 160 4.93 -17.47 -4.07
C MET A 160 6.14 -16.66 -3.68
N LEU A 161 7.21 -16.78 -4.43
CA LEU A 161 8.44 -16.01 -4.23
C LEU A 161 8.41 -14.75 -5.07
N PRO A 162 9.04 -13.66 -4.59
CA PRO A 162 9.17 -12.45 -5.41
C PRO A 162 9.93 -12.74 -6.70
N HIS A 163 9.49 -12.14 -7.78
CA HIS A 163 10.17 -12.22 -9.08
C HIS A 163 10.92 -10.94 -9.36
N ASN A 164 11.96 -11.04 -10.17
CA ASN A 164 12.67 -9.86 -10.65
C ASN A 164 11.75 -9.04 -11.54
N LEU A 165 11.87 -7.71 -11.47
CA LEU A 165 11.04 -6.81 -12.25
C LEU A 165 11.14 -7.09 -13.75
N THR A 166 12.36 -7.33 -14.24
CA THR A 166 12.58 -7.61 -15.65
C THR A 166 11.90 -8.91 -16.09
N GLU A 167 11.95 -9.93 -15.25
CA GLU A 167 11.30 -11.21 -15.53
C GLU A 167 9.78 -11.07 -15.58
N SER A 168 9.22 -10.22 -14.74
CA SER A 168 7.76 -10.05 -14.66
C SER A 168 7.20 -9.25 -15.85
N ILE A 169 8.00 -8.37 -16.44
CA ILE A 169 7.57 -7.54 -17.57
C ILE A 169 7.67 -8.29 -18.89
N ASN A 170 8.62 -9.17 -19.01
CA ASN A 170 8.83 -9.98 -20.21
C ASN A 170 7.84 -11.15 -20.25
#